data_f37ce85de4ae05643c2fc106abd7d481
#
_entry.id   f37ce85de4ae05643c2fc106abd7d481
#
_cell.length_a   1.000
_cell.length_b   1.000
_cell.length_c   1.000
_cell.angle_alpha   90.00
_cell.angle_beta   90.00
_cell.angle_gamma   90.00
#
_symmetry.space_group_name_H-M   'P 1'
#
loop_
_entity.id
_entity.type
_entity.pdbx_description
1 polymer ?
#
loop_
_entity_poly.entity_id
_entity_poly.type
_entity_poly.pdbx_seq_one_letter_code
_entity_poly.pdbx_strand_id
1 'polypeptide(L)'
;RTYDEVSIDDIARAAGISKGLLYHYFPTKRDLYVAGLQATADDLVARTVGAADPKLPPLERIRAGLDAYLDFVVAHARPFSALLRGGIGSDPEVAAVVEGTRTRYMERLLQDVEGTPLATLAASEVPMVRIAVRGWLGFVEAASLEWLLRGQADRTQLRDLLVDTLLVTVRAVMGPPLTGGW
;
A
#
# COMPACT_ATOMS: atom_id res chain seq x y z
N ARG A 1 -7.62 -19.34 7.39
CA ARG A 1 -8.71 -19.06 8.36
C ARG A 1 -9.01 -17.57 8.38
N THR A 2 -10.26 -17.22 8.49
CA THR A 2 -10.72 -15.83 8.66
C THR A 2 -10.60 -15.38 10.12
N TYR A 3 -10.78 -14.08 10.36
CA TYR A 3 -10.78 -13.54 11.73
C TYR A 3 -11.75 -14.28 12.65
N ASP A 4 -12.95 -14.60 12.19
CA ASP A 4 -13.98 -15.26 13.00
C ASP A 4 -13.68 -16.74 13.28
N GLU A 5 -12.96 -17.41 12.39
CA GLU A 5 -12.62 -18.84 12.50
C GLU A 5 -11.44 -19.14 13.43
N VAL A 6 -10.69 -18.13 13.88
CA VAL A 6 -9.50 -18.29 14.69
C VAL A 6 -9.78 -17.86 16.11
N SER A 7 -9.54 -18.72 17.10
CA SER A 7 -9.62 -18.38 18.52
C SER A 7 -8.28 -17.86 19.06
N ILE A 8 -8.33 -17.15 20.20
CA ILE A 8 -7.12 -16.76 20.94
C ILE A 8 -6.30 -18.00 21.35
N ASP A 9 -6.97 -19.10 21.67
CA ASP A 9 -6.29 -20.35 22.01
C ASP A 9 -5.52 -20.96 20.84
N ASP A 10 -6.08 -20.84 19.61
CA ASP A 10 -5.40 -21.29 18.39
C ASP A 10 -4.15 -20.44 18.12
N ILE A 11 -4.26 -19.12 18.33
CA ILE A 11 -3.14 -18.20 18.13
C ILE A 11 -2.04 -18.47 19.17
N ALA A 12 -2.39 -18.58 20.45
CA ALA A 12 -1.44 -18.88 21.53
C ALA A 12 -0.70 -20.20 21.27
N ARG A 13 -1.44 -21.23 20.86
CA ARG A 13 -0.87 -22.55 20.50
C ARG A 13 0.07 -22.45 19.30
N ALA A 14 -0.31 -21.74 18.27
CA ALA A 14 0.51 -21.55 17.06
C ALA A 14 1.78 -20.75 17.33
N ALA A 15 1.72 -19.78 18.25
CA ALA A 15 2.85 -18.96 18.67
C ALA A 15 3.73 -19.63 19.73
N GLY A 16 3.33 -20.77 20.30
CA GLY A 16 4.06 -21.47 21.36
C GLY A 16 4.10 -20.72 22.69
N ILE A 17 3.10 -19.88 22.97
CA ILE A 17 2.99 -19.07 24.19
C ILE A 17 1.72 -19.42 24.99
N SER A 18 1.67 -19.04 26.27
CA SER A 18 0.47 -19.23 27.07
C SER A 18 -0.63 -18.23 26.69
N LYS A 19 -1.90 -18.66 26.82
CA LYS A 19 -3.07 -17.78 26.64
C LYS A 19 -3.02 -16.58 27.59
N GLY A 20 -2.58 -16.78 28.84
CA GLY A 20 -2.43 -15.71 29.83
C GLY A 20 -1.44 -14.65 29.41
N LEU A 21 -0.31 -15.05 28.81
CA LEU A 21 0.68 -14.12 28.29
C LEU A 21 0.10 -13.31 27.11
N LEU A 22 -0.67 -13.95 26.23
CA LEU A 22 -1.28 -13.27 25.11
C LEU A 22 -2.29 -12.21 25.58
N TYR A 23 -3.16 -12.55 26.55
CA TYR A 23 -4.10 -11.59 27.12
C TYR A 23 -3.45 -10.49 27.98
N HIS A 24 -2.24 -10.72 28.49
CA HIS A 24 -1.47 -9.69 29.16
C HIS A 24 -1.07 -8.54 28.20
N TYR A 25 -0.71 -8.87 26.96
CA TYR A 25 -0.32 -7.88 25.94
C TYR A 25 -1.51 -7.36 25.11
N PHE A 26 -2.50 -8.21 24.88
CA PHE A 26 -3.66 -7.91 24.04
C PHE A 26 -4.94 -8.29 24.78
N PRO A 27 -5.60 -7.34 25.43
CA PRO A 27 -6.80 -7.59 26.25
C PRO A 27 -7.91 -8.32 25.48
N THR A 28 -8.03 -8.05 24.17
CA THR A 28 -9.03 -8.68 23.31
C THR A 28 -8.42 -9.28 22.05
N LYS A 29 -9.14 -10.18 21.40
CA LYS A 29 -8.78 -10.72 20.07
C LYS A 29 -8.69 -9.60 19.02
N ARG A 30 -9.54 -8.56 19.17
CA ARG A 30 -9.54 -7.40 18.29
C ARG A 30 -8.24 -6.59 18.43
N ASP A 31 -7.76 -6.35 19.66
CA ASP A 31 -6.51 -5.63 19.90
C ASP A 31 -5.32 -6.35 19.28
N LEU A 32 -5.28 -7.68 19.43
CA LEU A 32 -4.27 -8.52 18.77
C LEU A 32 -4.35 -8.42 17.24
N TYR A 33 -5.57 -8.42 16.68
CA TYR A 33 -5.77 -8.32 15.23
C TYR A 33 -5.30 -6.97 14.69
N VAL A 34 -5.67 -5.86 15.34
CA VAL A 34 -5.25 -4.51 14.95
C VAL A 34 -3.73 -4.36 15.06
N ALA A 35 -3.12 -4.84 16.14
CA ALA A 35 -1.67 -4.82 16.31
C ALA A 35 -0.95 -5.66 15.23
N GLY A 36 -1.48 -6.83 14.90
CA GLY A 36 -0.96 -7.67 13.82
C GLY A 36 -1.10 -7.00 12.44
N LEU A 37 -2.22 -6.33 12.19
CA LEU A 37 -2.43 -5.57 10.97
C LEU A 37 -1.45 -4.39 10.87
N GLN A 38 -1.24 -3.65 11.98
CA GLN A 38 -0.27 -2.56 12.03
C GLN A 38 1.15 -3.06 11.74
N ALA A 39 1.58 -4.15 12.38
CA ALA A 39 2.90 -4.74 12.14
C ALA A 39 3.08 -5.19 10.68
N THR A 40 2.02 -5.76 10.09
CA THR A 40 2.01 -6.18 8.68
C THR A 40 2.09 -4.97 7.73
N ALA A 41 1.39 -3.89 8.04
CA ALA A 41 1.44 -2.64 7.29
C ALA A 41 2.82 -1.97 7.38
N ASP A 42 3.45 -2.01 8.55
CA ASP A 42 4.80 -1.49 8.75
C ASP A 42 5.85 -2.30 7.97
N ASP A 43 5.75 -3.63 7.96
CA ASP A 43 6.61 -4.51 7.15
C ASP A 43 6.42 -4.24 5.65
N LEU A 44 5.19 -4.09 5.19
CA LEU A 44 4.90 -3.74 3.80
C LEU A 44 5.57 -2.41 3.40
N VAL A 45 5.41 -1.36 4.19
CA VAL A 45 6.04 -0.05 3.90
C VAL A 45 7.56 -0.16 3.96
N ALA A 46 8.12 -0.85 4.95
CA ALA A 46 9.57 -1.02 5.07
C ALA A 46 10.17 -1.75 3.85
N ARG A 47 9.53 -2.80 3.36
CA ARG A 47 9.97 -3.55 2.17
C ARG A 47 9.91 -2.72 0.90
N THR A 48 8.80 -2.03 0.67
CA THR A 48 8.61 -1.23 -0.55
C THR A 48 9.53 -0.02 -0.59
N VAL A 49 9.70 0.68 0.53
CA VAL A 49 10.63 1.81 0.66
C VAL A 49 12.08 1.33 0.58
N GLY A 50 12.41 0.20 1.23
CA GLY A 50 13.76 -0.37 1.20
C GLY A 50 14.19 -0.87 -0.18
N ALA A 51 13.25 -1.31 -1.02
CA ALA A 51 13.52 -1.72 -2.39
C ALA A 51 13.81 -0.53 -3.33
N ALA A 52 13.30 0.66 -2.99
CA ALA A 52 13.47 1.89 -3.78
C ALA A 52 14.81 2.56 -3.47
N ASP A 53 15.94 1.99 -3.92
CA ASP A 53 17.29 2.56 -3.71
C ASP A 53 17.34 4.01 -4.23
N PRO A 54 17.72 4.99 -3.37
CA PRO A 54 17.82 6.39 -3.76
C PRO A 54 18.80 6.67 -4.92
N LYS A 55 19.71 5.76 -5.19
CA LYS A 55 20.68 5.86 -6.30
C LYS A 55 20.06 5.54 -7.66
N LEU A 56 18.92 4.86 -7.69
CA LEU A 56 18.21 4.55 -8.93
C LEU A 56 17.49 5.78 -9.48
N PRO A 57 17.31 5.87 -10.81
CA PRO A 57 16.42 6.85 -11.41
C PRO A 57 15.01 6.77 -10.83
N PRO A 58 14.25 7.87 -10.75
CA PRO A 58 12.93 7.89 -10.12
C PRO A 58 11.98 6.80 -10.61
N LEU A 59 11.94 6.54 -11.91
CA LEU A 59 11.08 5.50 -12.49
C LEU A 59 11.48 4.09 -12.04
N GLU A 60 12.77 3.82 -11.96
CA GLU A 60 13.27 2.52 -11.51
C GLU A 60 13.02 2.31 -10.01
N ARG A 61 13.04 3.37 -9.20
CA ARG A 61 12.64 3.31 -7.79
C ARG A 61 11.18 2.92 -7.64
N ILE A 62 10.30 3.52 -8.46
CA ILE A 62 8.86 3.19 -8.46
C ILE A 62 8.66 1.73 -8.86
N ARG A 63 9.35 1.26 -9.91
CA ARG A 63 9.28 -0.15 -10.35
C ARG A 63 9.72 -1.11 -9.25
N ALA A 64 10.86 -0.85 -8.63
CA ALA A 64 11.38 -1.68 -7.55
C ALA A 64 10.43 -1.71 -6.33
N GLY A 65 9.86 -0.57 -5.95
CA GLY A 65 8.86 -0.48 -4.89
C GLY A 65 7.58 -1.26 -5.22
N LEU A 66 7.08 -1.17 -6.46
CA LEU A 66 5.92 -1.94 -6.91
C LEU A 66 6.21 -3.44 -7.00
N ASP A 67 7.42 -3.83 -7.40
CA ASP A 67 7.83 -5.23 -7.39
C ASP A 67 7.81 -5.79 -5.97
N ALA A 68 8.39 -5.08 -4.99
CA ALA A 68 8.35 -5.47 -3.59
C ALA A 68 6.91 -5.51 -3.02
N TYR A 69 6.07 -4.55 -3.43
CA TYR A 69 4.65 -4.54 -3.07
C TYR A 69 3.90 -5.77 -3.62
N LEU A 70 4.09 -6.11 -4.88
CA LEU A 70 3.43 -7.27 -5.50
C LEU A 70 3.91 -8.59 -4.89
N ASP A 71 5.20 -8.72 -4.55
CA ASP A 71 5.73 -9.87 -3.82
C ASP A 71 5.07 -10.00 -2.44
N PHE A 72 4.92 -8.89 -1.73
CA PHE A 72 4.22 -8.87 -0.45
C PHE A 72 2.75 -9.28 -0.59
N VAL A 73 2.05 -8.75 -1.58
CA VAL A 73 0.64 -9.05 -1.86
C VAL A 73 0.45 -10.54 -2.17
N VAL A 74 1.34 -11.16 -2.94
CA VAL A 74 1.32 -12.61 -3.19
C VAL A 74 1.56 -13.39 -1.91
N ALA A 75 2.57 -13.03 -1.13
CA ALA A 75 2.89 -13.71 0.13
C ALA A 75 1.74 -13.62 1.15
N HIS A 76 0.96 -12.55 1.12
CA HIS A 76 -0.14 -12.27 2.04
C HIS A 76 -1.51 -12.27 1.34
N ALA A 77 -1.69 -13.03 0.25
CA ALA A 77 -2.87 -12.97 -0.61
C ALA A 77 -4.21 -13.13 0.14
N ARG A 78 -4.28 -14.07 1.08
CA ARG A 78 -5.51 -14.32 1.87
C ARG A 78 -5.87 -13.15 2.80
N PRO A 79 -4.99 -12.69 3.71
CA PRO A 79 -5.31 -11.55 4.58
C PRO A 79 -5.51 -10.26 3.78
N PHE A 80 -4.74 -10.02 2.72
CA PHE A 80 -4.91 -8.87 1.84
C PHE A 80 -6.30 -8.85 1.19
N SER A 81 -6.72 -9.97 0.59
CA SER A 81 -8.05 -10.10 -0.02
C SER A 81 -9.17 -9.98 1.01
N ALA A 82 -9.01 -10.55 2.21
CA ALA A 82 -10.00 -10.46 3.27
C ALA A 82 -10.17 -9.01 3.76
N LEU A 83 -9.07 -8.28 3.93
CA LEU A 83 -9.08 -6.88 4.36
C LEU A 83 -9.80 -5.99 3.34
N LEU A 84 -9.45 -6.09 2.06
CA LEU A 84 -10.02 -5.22 1.03
C LEU A 84 -11.49 -5.58 0.68
N ARG A 85 -11.89 -6.84 0.81
CA ARG A 85 -13.27 -7.28 0.54
C ARG A 85 -14.20 -7.19 1.74
N GLY A 86 -13.66 -7.34 2.95
CA GLY A 86 -14.43 -7.42 4.19
C GLY A 86 -14.96 -6.10 4.72
N GLY A 87 -14.69 -4.98 4.04
CA GLY A 87 -15.15 -3.66 4.47
C GLY A 87 -14.23 -3.02 5.52
N ILE A 88 -13.18 -2.39 5.05
CA ILE A 88 -12.26 -1.56 5.85
C ILE A 88 -13.01 -0.55 6.74
N GLY A 89 -14.22 -0.15 6.32
CA GLY A 89 -15.02 0.87 6.99
C GLY A 89 -15.83 0.42 8.22
N SER A 90 -15.87 -0.87 8.54
CA SER A 90 -16.67 -1.36 9.66
C SER A 90 -15.97 -1.23 11.02
N ASP A 91 -14.64 -1.17 11.05
CA ASP A 91 -13.84 -1.01 12.26
C ASP A 91 -12.95 0.24 12.14
N PRO A 92 -13.13 1.26 12.99
CA PRO A 92 -12.38 2.52 12.90
C PRO A 92 -10.86 2.36 13.05
N GLU A 93 -10.39 1.42 13.89
CA GLU A 93 -8.95 1.20 14.06
C GLU A 93 -8.34 0.49 12.85
N VAL A 94 -9.04 -0.48 12.28
CA VAL A 94 -8.63 -1.10 11.01
C VAL A 94 -8.58 -0.06 9.89
N ALA A 95 -9.59 0.79 9.79
CA ALA A 95 -9.61 1.89 8.83
C ALA A 95 -8.43 2.85 9.04
N ALA A 96 -8.10 3.18 10.29
CA ALA A 96 -6.97 4.05 10.62
C ALA A 96 -5.62 3.46 10.19
N VAL A 97 -5.40 2.15 10.40
CA VAL A 97 -4.18 1.45 9.94
C VAL A 97 -4.04 1.53 8.42
N VAL A 98 -5.12 1.26 7.68
CA VAL A 98 -5.11 1.30 6.21
C VAL A 98 -4.88 2.72 5.70
N GLU A 99 -5.58 3.72 6.23
CA GLU A 99 -5.39 5.12 5.84
C GLU A 99 -4.01 5.65 6.23
N GLY A 100 -3.48 5.26 7.38
CA GLY A 100 -2.11 5.58 7.78
C GLY A 100 -1.07 5.00 6.81
N THR A 101 -1.29 3.79 6.32
CA THR A 101 -0.43 3.17 5.31
C THR A 101 -0.48 3.93 3.98
N ARG A 102 -1.67 4.28 3.50
CA ARG A 102 -1.87 5.07 2.28
C ARG A 102 -1.22 6.45 2.39
N THR A 103 -1.33 7.09 3.55
CA THR A 103 -0.69 8.38 3.83
C THR A 103 0.82 8.28 3.73
N ARG A 104 1.44 7.27 4.34
CA ARG A 104 2.89 7.04 4.26
C ARG A 104 3.37 6.83 2.81
N TYR A 105 2.63 6.09 1.99
CA TYR A 105 2.95 5.95 0.57
C TYR A 105 2.82 7.25 -0.19
N MET A 106 1.76 8.00 0.06
CA MET A 106 1.56 9.31 -0.58
C MET A 106 2.69 10.28 -0.23
N GLU A 107 3.06 10.38 1.05
CA GLU A 107 4.18 11.22 1.50
C GLU A 107 5.49 10.80 0.85
N ARG A 108 5.76 9.50 0.77
CA ARG A 108 6.95 8.96 0.12
C ARG A 108 6.99 9.30 -1.37
N LEU A 109 5.90 9.11 -2.11
CA LEU A 109 5.83 9.46 -3.52
C LEU A 109 6.02 10.96 -3.77
N LEU A 110 5.49 11.81 -2.89
CA LEU A 110 5.71 13.25 -2.96
C LEU A 110 7.16 13.64 -2.67
N GLN A 111 7.83 12.98 -1.71
CA GLN A 111 9.26 13.18 -1.43
C GLN A 111 10.14 12.72 -2.60
N ASP A 112 9.79 11.63 -3.28
CA ASP A 112 10.57 11.10 -4.40
C ASP A 112 10.61 12.04 -5.62
N VAL A 113 9.71 13.00 -5.71
CA VAL A 113 9.72 14.04 -6.74
C VAL A 113 10.43 15.34 -6.30
N GLU A 114 10.78 15.47 -5.02
CA GLU A 114 11.57 16.62 -4.53
C GLU A 114 12.93 16.69 -5.26
N GLY A 115 13.34 17.89 -5.65
CA GLY A 115 14.56 18.10 -6.42
C GLY A 115 14.44 17.81 -7.93
N THR A 116 13.27 17.40 -8.42
CA THR A 116 12.97 17.27 -9.84
C THR A 116 12.17 18.49 -10.35
N PRO A 117 12.08 18.73 -11.66
CA PRO A 117 11.15 19.74 -12.23
C PRO A 117 9.70 19.52 -11.79
N LEU A 118 9.34 18.31 -11.40
CA LEU A 118 8.02 17.93 -10.89
C LEU A 118 7.74 18.55 -9.50
N ALA A 119 8.76 18.79 -8.69
CA ALA A 119 8.61 19.34 -7.35
C ALA A 119 7.99 20.75 -7.38
N THR A 120 8.41 21.59 -8.31
CA THR A 120 7.90 22.97 -8.43
C THR A 120 6.42 23.00 -8.81
N LEU A 121 6.01 22.10 -9.72
CA LEU A 121 4.62 21.94 -10.13
C LEU A 121 3.78 21.29 -9.03
N ALA A 122 4.31 20.27 -8.38
CA ALA A 122 3.65 19.61 -7.24
C ALA A 122 3.40 20.58 -6.08
N ALA A 123 4.27 21.57 -5.85
CA ALA A 123 4.11 22.55 -4.79
C ALA A 123 2.94 23.53 -5.06
N SER A 124 2.67 23.91 -6.30
CA SER A 124 1.57 24.81 -6.68
C SER A 124 0.21 24.09 -6.74
N GLU A 125 0.20 22.79 -7.08
CA GLU A 125 -1.01 21.99 -7.32
C GLU A 125 -1.22 20.89 -6.23
N VAL A 126 -0.69 21.11 -5.02
CA VAL A 126 -0.70 20.13 -3.92
C VAL A 126 -2.06 19.45 -3.71
N PRO A 127 -3.23 20.17 -3.68
CA PRO A 127 -4.51 19.49 -3.48
C PRO A 127 -4.84 18.47 -4.59
N MET A 128 -4.64 18.84 -5.86
CA MET A 128 -4.93 17.97 -6.99
C MET A 128 -3.95 16.81 -7.10
N VAL A 129 -2.67 17.04 -6.82
CA VAL A 129 -1.64 15.97 -6.75
C VAL A 129 -2.00 14.96 -5.67
N ARG A 130 -2.41 15.40 -4.49
CA ARG A 130 -2.84 14.51 -3.40
C ARG A 130 -4.06 13.67 -3.81
N ILE A 131 -5.06 14.27 -4.45
CA ILE A 131 -6.25 13.56 -4.96
C ILE A 131 -5.84 12.51 -6.00
N ALA A 132 -4.98 12.88 -6.93
CA ALA A 132 -4.51 12.01 -8.01
C ALA A 132 -3.71 10.81 -7.47
N VAL A 133 -2.74 11.06 -6.59
CA VAL A 133 -1.93 10.00 -5.96
C VAL A 133 -2.82 9.10 -5.09
N ARG A 134 -3.76 9.67 -4.33
CA ARG A 134 -4.70 8.89 -3.52
C ARG A 134 -5.60 7.99 -4.38
N GLY A 135 -6.07 8.52 -5.51
CA GLY A 135 -6.85 7.75 -6.49
C GLY A 135 -6.02 6.63 -7.10
N TRP A 136 -4.76 6.91 -7.44
CA TRP A 136 -3.85 5.89 -7.97
C TRP A 136 -3.55 4.78 -6.94
N LEU A 137 -3.35 5.09 -5.67
CA LEU A 137 -3.19 4.08 -4.62
C LEU A 137 -4.42 3.16 -4.53
N GLY A 138 -5.63 3.72 -4.65
CA GLY A 138 -6.86 2.92 -4.74
C GLY A 138 -6.91 2.02 -5.99
N PHE A 139 -6.41 2.52 -7.12
CA PHE A 139 -6.26 1.72 -8.34
C PHE A 139 -5.27 0.57 -8.14
N VAL A 140 -4.11 0.81 -7.52
CA VAL A 140 -3.12 -0.22 -7.18
C VAL A 140 -3.75 -1.33 -6.35
N GLU A 141 -4.47 -0.98 -5.29
CA GLU A 141 -5.15 -1.94 -4.41
C GLU A 141 -6.18 -2.78 -5.17
N ALA A 142 -7.06 -2.13 -5.95
CA ALA A 142 -8.13 -2.80 -6.70
C ALA A 142 -7.57 -3.70 -7.81
N ALA A 143 -6.58 -3.24 -8.56
CA ALA A 143 -5.94 -4.00 -9.63
C ALA A 143 -5.20 -5.23 -9.08
N SER A 144 -4.49 -5.07 -7.95
CA SER A 144 -3.81 -6.17 -7.28
C SER A 144 -4.78 -7.22 -6.73
N LEU A 145 -5.91 -6.78 -6.18
CA LEU A 145 -6.96 -7.69 -5.70
C LEU A 145 -7.56 -8.50 -6.85
N GLU A 146 -7.91 -7.85 -7.97
CA GLU A 146 -8.46 -8.53 -9.16
C GLU A 146 -7.45 -9.51 -9.73
N TRP A 147 -6.16 -9.12 -9.81
CA TRP A 147 -5.08 -9.99 -10.26
C TRP A 147 -4.93 -11.24 -9.39
N LEU A 148 -4.94 -11.10 -8.05
CA LEU A 148 -4.89 -12.22 -7.11
C LEU A 148 -6.07 -13.18 -7.29
N LEU A 149 -7.26 -12.65 -7.59
CA LEU A 149 -8.49 -13.44 -7.70
C LEU A 149 -8.59 -14.18 -9.05
N ARG A 150 -8.09 -13.59 -10.11
CA ARG A 150 -8.23 -14.14 -11.47
C ARG A 150 -6.99 -14.88 -11.96
N GLY A 151 -5.79 -14.44 -11.59
CA GLY A 151 -4.53 -15.10 -11.91
C GLY A 151 -4.22 -15.20 -13.42
N GLN A 152 -4.81 -14.34 -14.26
CA GLN A 152 -4.73 -14.45 -15.72
C GLN A 152 -3.68 -13.55 -16.36
N ALA A 153 -3.15 -12.57 -15.64
CA ALA A 153 -2.16 -11.64 -16.14
C ALA A 153 -0.77 -11.94 -15.54
N ASP A 154 0.27 -11.69 -16.33
CA ASP A 154 1.64 -11.75 -15.87
C ASP A 154 1.93 -10.62 -14.85
N ARG A 155 2.77 -10.93 -13.84
CA ARG A 155 3.14 -9.97 -12.79
C ARG A 155 3.82 -8.72 -13.36
N THR A 156 4.67 -8.89 -14.37
CA THR A 156 5.37 -7.78 -15.03
C THR A 156 4.39 -6.89 -15.78
N GLN A 157 3.41 -7.48 -16.47
CA GLN A 157 2.34 -6.73 -17.13
C GLN A 157 1.52 -5.90 -16.12
N LEU A 158 1.20 -6.47 -14.97
CA LEU A 158 0.51 -5.71 -13.92
C LEU A 158 1.37 -4.56 -13.40
N ARG A 159 2.64 -4.83 -13.05
CA ARG A 159 3.57 -3.78 -12.59
C ARG A 159 3.65 -2.64 -13.59
N ASP A 160 3.84 -2.95 -14.87
CA ASP A 160 3.99 -1.93 -15.91
C ASP A 160 2.69 -1.13 -16.08
N LEU A 161 1.52 -1.76 -16.01
CA LEU A 161 0.22 -1.07 -15.97
C LEU A 161 0.12 -0.10 -14.79
N LEU A 162 0.56 -0.51 -13.60
CA LEU A 162 0.55 0.35 -12.41
C LEU A 162 1.49 1.56 -12.57
N VAL A 163 2.66 1.36 -13.17
CA VAL A 163 3.60 2.44 -13.49
C VAL A 163 3.01 3.41 -14.51
N ASP A 164 2.50 2.90 -15.62
CA ASP A 164 1.95 3.72 -16.70
C ASP A 164 0.75 4.55 -16.22
N THR A 165 -0.12 3.96 -15.42
CA THR A 165 -1.26 4.69 -14.83
C THR A 165 -0.81 5.79 -13.86
N LEU A 166 0.28 5.61 -13.10
CA LEU A 166 0.85 6.68 -12.29
C LEU A 166 1.34 7.83 -13.17
N LEU A 167 2.10 7.53 -14.23
CA LEU A 167 2.63 8.54 -15.13
C LEU A 167 1.52 9.34 -15.83
N VAL A 168 0.46 8.67 -16.27
CA VAL A 168 -0.73 9.32 -16.86
C VAL A 168 -1.42 10.19 -15.81
N THR A 169 -1.61 9.70 -14.60
CA THR A 169 -2.26 10.41 -13.49
C THR A 169 -1.49 11.67 -13.12
N VAL A 170 -0.17 11.59 -12.99
CA VAL A 170 0.71 12.74 -12.71
C VAL A 170 0.64 13.76 -13.86
N ARG A 171 0.73 13.28 -15.11
CA ARG A 171 0.63 14.15 -16.29
C ARG A 171 -0.71 14.89 -16.36
N ALA A 172 -1.81 14.22 -16.02
CA ALA A 172 -3.14 14.84 -16.04
C ALA A 172 -3.28 16.00 -15.05
N VAL A 173 -2.58 15.94 -13.92
CA VAL A 173 -2.58 17.01 -12.91
C VAL A 173 -1.63 18.15 -13.29
N MET A 174 -0.51 17.81 -13.93
CA MET A 174 0.50 18.80 -14.32
C MET A 174 0.12 19.65 -15.54
N GLY A 175 -0.97 19.29 -16.22
CA GLY A 175 -1.36 19.93 -17.49
C GLY A 175 -0.45 19.54 -18.65
N PRO A 176 -0.79 19.95 -19.90
CA PRO A 176 0.11 19.80 -21.03
C PRO A 176 1.39 20.58 -20.73
N PRO A 177 2.57 20.08 -21.17
CA PRO A 177 3.77 20.89 -21.10
C PRO A 177 3.43 22.23 -21.73
N LEU A 178 3.79 23.34 -21.05
CA LEU A 178 3.66 24.66 -21.61
C LEU A 178 4.41 24.63 -22.94
N THR A 179 3.68 24.29 -24.01
CA THR A 179 4.17 24.51 -25.34
C THR A 179 4.22 26.01 -25.44
N GLY A 180 5.37 26.59 -25.13
CA GLY A 180 5.65 27.98 -25.39
C GLY A 180 5.32 28.21 -26.85
N GLY A 181 4.14 28.75 -27.08
CA GLY A 181 3.83 29.40 -28.31
C GLY A 181 4.80 30.58 -28.43
N TRP A 182 5.59 30.51 -29.40
CA TRP A 182 6.48 31.54 -29.94
C TRP A 182 5.76 32.39 -30.94
#